data_2b809c0c1c960ff4b3a3368e76b33b3a
#
_entry.id   2b809c0c1c960ff4b3a3368e76b33b3a
#
_cell.length_a   1.000
_cell.length_b   1.000
_cell.length_c   1.000
_cell.angle_alpha   90.00
_cell.angle_beta   90.00
_cell.angle_gamma   90.00
#
_symmetry.space_group_name_H-M   'P 1'
#
loop_
_entity.id
_entity.type
_entity.pdbx_description
1 polymer ?
#
loop_
_entity_poly.entity_id
_entity_poly.type
_entity_poly.pdbx_seq_one_letter_code
_entity_poly.pdbx_strand_id
1 'polypeptide(L)'
;GKTVQEGGAVYNFTGPQGFGIANMADSLYAIRQLVYEEKKFTMEELKEALAWNYGKGLDEQSVKEITTGILREMTESGAKVDADTAAAVLKSVMNAQMAPEKMARYQEIHDMIAEVPKFGNDIPEVDYFARDVAYTYTRPLQNFKNPRGGQYQAGLYPVSANVPLGGQTGATPDGRYAHTPVADGVSPSAGKDVNGPTAAASSVAKLDHFIVSNGTLFNQKFHPSALSGREGLEKFVALIRSYFDQKGMHM
;
A
#
# COMPACT_ATOMS: atom_id res chain seq x y z
N GLY A 1 26.12 -1.31 34.51
CA GLY A 1 25.33 -1.96 33.52
C GLY A 1 23.85 -1.64 33.63
N LYS A 2 23.30 -1.13 32.54
CA LYS A 2 21.86 -0.96 32.37
C LYS A 2 21.40 -1.87 31.25
N THR A 3 20.16 -2.34 31.30
CA THR A 3 19.53 -3.08 30.20
C THR A 3 19.28 -2.14 29.01
N VAL A 4 18.98 -2.70 27.86
CA VAL A 4 18.60 -1.91 26.65
C VAL A 4 17.36 -1.06 26.98
N GLN A 5 16.38 -1.62 27.68
CA GLN A 5 15.16 -0.94 28.10
C GLN A 5 15.44 0.24 29.05
N GLU A 6 16.47 0.15 29.86
CA GLU A 6 16.92 1.22 30.77
C GLU A 6 17.84 2.24 30.09
N GLY A 7 18.03 2.14 28.78
CA GLY A 7 18.91 3.03 28.02
C GLY A 7 20.39 2.73 28.18
N GLY A 8 20.77 1.46 28.35
CA GLY A 8 22.16 1.02 28.51
C GLY A 8 23.00 1.09 27.22
N ALA A 9 22.38 1.27 26.06
CA ALA A 9 23.09 1.47 24.79
C ALA A 9 23.55 2.93 24.64
N VAL A 10 24.64 3.14 23.90
CA VAL A 10 25.12 4.49 23.55
C VAL A 10 24.14 5.20 22.63
N TYR A 11 23.61 4.48 21.66
CA TYR A 11 22.58 4.97 20.73
C TYR A 11 21.24 4.30 21.06
N ASN A 12 20.27 5.06 21.51
CA ASN A 12 18.97 4.60 21.98
C ASN A 12 17.86 5.00 21.00
N PHE A 13 18.04 4.79 19.71
CA PHE A 13 17.02 5.12 18.71
C PHE A 13 15.84 4.14 18.76
N THR A 14 14.71 4.56 18.21
CA THR A 14 13.56 3.73 17.88
C THR A 14 13.31 3.81 16.38
N GLY A 15 13.21 2.66 15.73
CA GLY A 15 13.04 2.53 14.28
C GLY A 15 11.61 2.13 13.89
N PRO A 16 10.65 3.07 13.81
CA PRO A 16 9.34 2.77 13.23
C PRO A 16 9.49 2.35 11.77
N GLN A 17 8.64 1.41 11.34
CA GLN A 17 8.68 0.85 10.00
C GLN A 17 7.44 1.29 9.22
N GLY A 18 7.66 1.89 8.03
CA GLY A 18 6.64 2.22 7.05
C GLY A 18 6.73 1.30 5.84
N PHE A 19 5.61 0.92 5.27
CA PHE A 19 5.53 0.15 4.04
C PHE A 19 4.19 0.39 3.34
N GLY A 20 3.99 -0.19 2.13
CA GLY A 20 2.81 0.12 1.32
C GLY A 20 2.84 1.52 0.70
N ILE A 21 4.02 2.13 0.59
CA ILE A 21 4.20 3.47 -0.01
C ILE A 21 3.67 3.49 -1.45
N ALA A 22 3.99 2.46 -2.24
CA ALA A 22 3.50 2.33 -3.60
C ALA A 22 1.97 2.28 -3.66
N ASN A 23 1.32 1.46 -2.81
CA ASN A 23 -0.15 1.39 -2.77
C ASN A 23 -0.77 2.74 -2.43
N MET A 24 -0.23 3.45 -1.44
CA MET A 24 -0.75 4.77 -1.05
C MET A 24 -0.55 5.80 -2.16
N ALA A 25 0.64 5.86 -2.75
CA ALA A 25 0.95 6.79 -3.82
C ALA A 25 0.08 6.53 -5.05
N ASP A 26 0.01 5.29 -5.51
CA ASP A 26 -0.80 4.88 -6.66
C ASP A 26 -2.30 5.12 -6.41
N SER A 27 -2.77 4.90 -5.16
CA SER A 27 -4.16 5.18 -4.77
C SER A 27 -4.49 6.66 -4.86
N LEU A 28 -3.66 7.50 -4.26
CA LEU A 28 -3.88 8.95 -4.26
C LEU A 28 -3.74 9.54 -5.67
N TYR A 29 -2.79 9.01 -6.46
CA TYR A 29 -2.61 9.44 -7.84
C TYR A 29 -3.82 9.05 -8.71
N ALA A 30 -4.33 7.83 -8.58
CA ALA A 30 -5.54 7.39 -9.27
C ALA A 30 -6.78 8.22 -8.88
N ILE A 31 -6.97 8.50 -7.59
CA ILE A 31 -8.05 9.36 -7.11
C ILE A 31 -7.92 10.77 -7.72
N ARG A 32 -6.72 11.36 -7.65
CA ARG A 32 -6.47 12.68 -8.23
C ARG A 32 -6.84 12.72 -9.70
N GLN A 33 -6.30 11.78 -10.49
CA GLN A 33 -6.49 11.77 -11.93
C GLN A 33 -7.94 11.45 -12.31
N LEU A 34 -8.48 10.33 -11.83
CA LEU A 34 -9.75 9.81 -12.33
C LEU A 34 -10.98 10.47 -11.69
N VAL A 35 -10.90 10.85 -10.40
CA VAL A 35 -12.04 11.46 -9.70
C VAL A 35 -12.05 12.98 -9.88
N TYR A 36 -10.90 13.65 -9.67
CA TYR A 36 -10.88 15.10 -9.61
C TYR A 36 -10.54 15.77 -10.95
N GLU A 37 -9.57 15.25 -11.72
CA GLU A 37 -9.13 15.86 -12.97
C GLU A 37 -9.99 15.39 -14.15
N GLU A 38 -10.11 14.10 -14.39
CA GLU A 38 -10.84 13.52 -15.51
C GLU A 38 -12.33 13.28 -15.26
N LYS A 39 -12.75 13.20 -13.99
CA LYS A 39 -14.14 13.00 -13.55
C LYS A 39 -14.79 11.76 -14.17
N LYS A 40 -14.06 10.65 -14.25
CA LYS A 40 -14.53 9.38 -14.80
C LYS A 40 -15.57 8.70 -13.92
N PHE A 41 -15.46 8.90 -12.61
CA PHE A 41 -16.38 8.43 -11.59
C PHE A 41 -16.31 9.34 -10.36
N THR A 42 -17.28 9.23 -9.48
CA THR A 42 -17.32 10.00 -8.24
C THR A 42 -16.57 9.31 -7.12
N MET A 43 -16.29 10.03 -6.03
CA MET A 43 -15.70 9.43 -4.83
C MET A 43 -16.65 8.40 -4.19
N GLU A 44 -17.95 8.64 -4.27
CA GLU A 44 -18.98 7.73 -3.79
C GLU A 44 -18.98 6.43 -4.57
N GLU A 45 -18.94 6.51 -5.91
CA GLU A 45 -18.81 5.30 -6.76
C GLU A 45 -17.53 4.52 -6.44
N LEU A 46 -16.41 5.22 -6.22
CA LEU A 46 -15.16 4.57 -5.83
C LEU A 46 -15.30 3.83 -4.49
N LYS A 47 -15.87 4.49 -3.47
CA LYS A 47 -16.10 3.87 -2.16
C LYS A 47 -16.96 2.61 -2.27
N GLU A 48 -18.04 2.68 -3.06
CA GLU A 48 -18.87 1.51 -3.31
C GLU A 48 -18.09 0.40 -4.03
N ALA A 49 -17.31 0.73 -5.08
CA ALA A 49 -16.50 -0.23 -5.80
C ALA A 49 -15.47 -0.93 -4.88
N LEU A 50 -14.85 -0.17 -3.96
CA LEU A 50 -13.92 -0.71 -2.96
C LEU A 50 -14.62 -1.65 -1.97
N ALA A 51 -15.77 -1.22 -1.42
CA ALA A 51 -16.57 -2.04 -0.48
C ALA A 51 -16.98 -3.37 -1.12
N TRP A 52 -17.28 -3.38 -2.42
CA TRP A 52 -17.62 -4.57 -3.18
C TRP A 52 -16.42 -5.25 -3.85
N ASN A 53 -15.19 -4.89 -3.43
CA ASN A 53 -13.96 -5.47 -3.94
C ASN A 53 -13.92 -5.48 -5.48
N TYR A 54 -14.28 -4.33 -6.08
CA TYR A 54 -14.38 -4.14 -7.53
C TYR A 54 -15.29 -5.16 -8.24
N GLY A 55 -16.40 -5.52 -7.60
CA GLY A 55 -17.38 -6.47 -8.16
C GLY A 55 -17.07 -7.93 -7.86
N LYS A 56 -16.01 -8.26 -7.09
CA LYS A 56 -15.76 -9.64 -6.65
C LYS A 56 -16.61 -10.08 -5.45
N GLY A 57 -17.42 -9.19 -4.90
CA GLY A 57 -18.25 -9.42 -3.73
C GLY A 57 -17.75 -8.67 -2.50
N LEU A 58 -18.57 -8.67 -1.44
CA LEU A 58 -18.18 -8.08 -0.15
C LEU A 58 -17.10 -8.94 0.50
N ASP A 59 -16.06 -8.30 0.99
CA ASP A 59 -15.10 -8.97 1.86
C ASP A 59 -15.66 -9.09 3.29
N GLU A 60 -15.00 -9.92 4.11
CA GLU A 60 -15.44 -10.18 5.49
C GLU A 60 -15.53 -8.92 6.33
N GLN A 61 -14.59 -7.99 6.15
CA GLN A 61 -14.56 -6.72 6.89
C GLN A 61 -15.73 -5.83 6.47
N SER A 62 -16.00 -5.69 5.17
CA SER A 62 -17.15 -4.95 4.64
C SER A 62 -18.47 -5.54 5.11
N VAL A 63 -18.62 -6.88 5.11
CA VAL A 63 -19.78 -7.56 5.68
C VAL A 63 -19.99 -7.18 7.15
N LYS A 64 -18.91 -7.20 7.94
CA LYS A 64 -18.95 -6.84 9.36
C LYS A 64 -19.33 -5.38 9.57
N GLU A 65 -18.73 -4.46 8.82
CA GLU A 65 -19.00 -3.03 8.94
C GLU A 65 -20.43 -2.66 8.54
N ILE A 66 -20.92 -3.20 7.41
CA ILE A 66 -22.28 -2.99 6.95
C ILE A 66 -23.28 -3.57 7.97
N THR A 67 -23.05 -4.79 8.44
CA THR A 67 -23.89 -5.44 9.45
C THR A 67 -23.95 -4.58 10.72
N THR A 68 -22.80 -4.13 11.22
CA THR A 68 -22.71 -3.29 12.43
C THR A 68 -23.41 -1.95 12.23
N GLY A 69 -23.28 -1.33 11.05
CA GLY A 69 -23.96 -0.09 10.71
C GLY A 69 -25.47 -0.23 10.75
N ILE A 70 -26.02 -1.27 10.10
CA ILE A 70 -27.46 -1.56 10.08
C ILE A 70 -27.98 -1.78 11.51
N LEU A 71 -27.30 -2.62 12.30
CA LEU A 71 -27.72 -2.90 13.69
C LEU A 71 -27.69 -1.66 14.58
N ARG A 72 -26.74 -0.76 14.36
CA ARG A 72 -26.66 0.51 15.07
C ARG A 72 -27.83 1.42 14.69
N GLU A 73 -28.11 1.60 13.41
CA GLU A 73 -29.25 2.41 12.94
C GLU A 73 -30.59 1.86 13.45
N MET A 74 -30.75 0.55 13.47
CA MET A 74 -31.93 -0.10 14.06
C MET A 74 -32.05 0.23 15.54
N THR A 75 -30.96 0.19 16.30
CA THR A 75 -30.95 0.53 17.72
C THR A 75 -31.28 2.00 17.95
N GLU A 76 -30.68 2.90 17.19
CA GLU A 76 -30.92 4.34 17.26
C GLU A 76 -32.38 4.71 16.89
N SER A 77 -33.02 3.96 16.00
CA SER A 77 -34.45 4.10 15.68
C SER A 77 -35.41 3.51 16.70
N GLY A 78 -34.88 2.92 17.76
CA GLY A 78 -35.68 2.30 18.84
C GLY A 78 -36.12 0.85 18.54
N ALA A 79 -35.61 0.22 17.50
CA ALA A 79 -35.89 -1.18 17.22
C ALA A 79 -35.18 -2.09 18.22
N LYS A 80 -35.85 -3.16 18.63
CA LYS A 80 -35.25 -4.19 19.48
C LYS A 80 -34.28 -5.04 18.63
N VAL A 81 -32.99 -5.00 18.97
CA VAL A 81 -31.96 -5.81 18.36
C VAL A 81 -31.60 -6.96 19.31
N ASP A 82 -32.07 -8.16 18.99
CA ASP A 82 -31.71 -9.40 19.66
C ASP A 82 -30.79 -10.26 18.78
N ALA A 83 -30.38 -11.41 19.29
CA ALA A 83 -29.46 -12.31 18.57
C ALA A 83 -30.03 -12.81 17.24
N ASP A 84 -31.34 -13.06 17.20
CA ASP A 84 -32.01 -13.54 15.98
C ASP A 84 -32.07 -12.43 14.93
N THR A 85 -32.37 -11.21 15.33
CA THR A 85 -32.34 -10.03 14.47
C THR A 85 -30.92 -9.79 13.92
N ALA A 86 -29.90 -9.85 14.76
CA ALA A 86 -28.51 -9.70 14.35
C ALA A 86 -28.08 -10.79 13.36
N ALA A 87 -28.46 -12.04 13.58
CA ALA A 87 -28.20 -13.15 12.69
C ALA A 87 -28.93 -13.00 11.33
N ALA A 88 -30.17 -12.52 11.34
CA ALA A 88 -30.93 -12.25 10.13
C ALA A 88 -30.31 -11.13 9.29
N VAL A 89 -29.87 -10.02 9.92
CA VAL A 89 -29.17 -8.92 9.23
C VAL A 89 -27.86 -9.42 8.63
N LEU A 90 -27.04 -10.13 9.39
CA LEU A 90 -25.78 -10.70 8.89
C LEU A 90 -26.03 -11.61 7.67
N LYS A 91 -26.99 -12.51 7.77
CA LYS A 91 -27.36 -13.41 6.66
C LYS A 91 -27.85 -12.64 5.44
N SER A 92 -28.62 -11.57 5.64
CA SER A 92 -29.09 -10.69 4.56
C SER A 92 -27.92 -10.00 3.85
N VAL A 93 -26.96 -9.44 4.60
CA VAL A 93 -25.76 -8.80 4.05
C VAL A 93 -24.89 -9.81 3.31
N MET A 94 -24.65 -10.99 3.89
CA MET A 94 -23.85 -12.05 3.24
C MET A 94 -24.51 -12.57 1.95
N ASN A 95 -25.84 -12.59 1.88
CA ASN A 95 -26.61 -13.04 0.71
C ASN A 95 -26.94 -11.88 -0.25
N ALA A 96 -26.51 -10.65 0.06
CA ALA A 96 -26.74 -9.53 -0.83
C ALA A 96 -26.05 -9.80 -2.17
N GLN A 97 -26.86 -9.92 -3.22
CA GLN A 97 -26.39 -10.05 -4.59
C GLN A 97 -26.39 -8.66 -5.21
N MET A 98 -25.23 -8.29 -5.73
CA MET A 98 -25.12 -7.07 -6.51
C MET A 98 -25.78 -7.22 -7.87
N ALA A 99 -26.49 -6.19 -8.33
CA ALA A 99 -27.01 -6.18 -9.68
C ALA A 99 -25.88 -6.32 -10.71
N PRO A 100 -26.03 -7.13 -11.76
CA PRO A 100 -24.98 -7.35 -12.76
C PRO A 100 -24.43 -6.06 -13.36
N GLU A 101 -25.25 -5.04 -13.56
CA GLU A 101 -24.86 -3.74 -14.08
C GLU A 101 -23.91 -3.00 -13.13
N LYS A 102 -24.16 -3.09 -11.81
CA LYS A 102 -23.26 -2.52 -10.79
C LYS A 102 -21.92 -3.28 -10.74
N MET A 103 -21.94 -4.59 -10.84
CA MET A 103 -20.73 -5.40 -10.92
C MET A 103 -19.88 -4.99 -12.13
N ALA A 104 -20.49 -4.87 -13.29
CA ALA A 104 -19.82 -4.44 -14.51
C ALA A 104 -19.23 -3.03 -14.35
N ARG A 105 -19.97 -2.10 -13.73
CA ARG A 105 -19.49 -0.73 -13.49
C ARG A 105 -18.28 -0.70 -12.54
N TYR A 106 -18.27 -1.51 -11.50
CA TYR A 106 -17.13 -1.55 -10.56
C TYR A 106 -15.90 -2.22 -11.19
N GLN A 107 -16.11 -3.20 -12.06
CA GLN A 107 -15.02 -3.75 -12.85
C GLN A 107 -14.46 -2.72 -13.84
N GLU A 108 -15.32 -1.93 -14.50
CA GLU A 108 -14.89 -0.82 -15.36
C GLU A 108 -14.04 0.22 -14.59
N ILE A 109 -14.45 0.56 -13.36
CA ILE A 109 -13.67 1.44 -12.48
C ILE A 109 -12.30 0.83 -12.19
N HIS A 110 -12.24 -0.47 -11.87
CA HIS A 110 -10.99 -1.17 -11.66
C HIS A 110 -10.09 -1.14 -12.89
N ASP A 111 -10.64 -1.35 -14.07
CA ASP A 111 -9.91 -1.36 -15.34
C ASP A 111 -9.35 0.05 -15.66
N MET A 112 -10.16 1.11 -15.45
CA MET A 112 -9.67 2.49 -15.55
C MET A 112 -8.52 2.77 -14.60
N ILE A 113 -8.60 2.30 -13.35
CA ILE A 113 -7.53 2.44 -12.35
C ILE A 113 -6.29 1.67 -12.79
N ALA A 114 -6.43 0.52 -13.43
CA ALA A 114 -5.30 -0.28 -13.89
C ALA A 114 -4.45 0.45 -14.96
N GLU A 115 -5.08 1.29 -15.78
CA GLU A 115 -4.43 2.08 -16.84
C GLU A 115 -3.70 3.32 -16.32
N VAL A 116 -4.00 3.78 -15.10
CA VAL A 116 -3.32 4.94 -14.50
C VAL A 116 -1.85 4.61 -14.27
N PRO A 117 -0.91 5.54 -14.56
CA PRO A 117 0.50 5.35 -14.26
C PRO A 117 0.75 4.90 -12.82
N LYS A 118 1.69 3.96 -12.65
CA LYS A 118 2.03 3.38 -11.35
C LYS A 118 3.48 3.63 -10.99
N PHE A 119 3.76 3.76 -9.69
CA PHE A 119 5.12 3.81 -9.15
C PHE A 119 5.94 2.59 -9.57
N GLY A 120 7.20 2.81 -9.90
CA GLY A 120 8.10 1.75 -10.34
C GLY A 120 8.31 1.67 -11.86
N ASN A 121 7.83 2.67 -12.60
CA ASN A 121 7.92 2.70 -14.07
C ASN A 121 8.74 3.88 -14.61
N ASP A 122 9.53 4.53 -13.76
CA ASP A 122 10.35 5.71 -14.09
C ASP A 122 9.52 6.88 -14.65
N ILE A 123 8.36 7.11 -14.05
CA ILE A 123 7.45 8.21 -14.40
C ILE A 123 7.56 9.28 -13.31
N PRO A 124 8.23 10.42 -13.58
CA PRO A 124 8.56 11.42 -12.55
C PRO A 124 7.35 11.90 -11.74
N GLU A 125 6.20 12.10 -12.36
CA GLU A 125 5.00 12.58 -11.68
C GLU A 125 4.53 11.62 -10.59
N VAL A 126 4.57 10.32 -10.84
CA VAL A 126 4.16 9.29 -9.89
C VAL A 126 5.26 9.04 -8.86
N ASP A 127 6.52 9.01 -9.30
CA ASP A 127 7.66 8.72 -8.43
C ASP A 127 7.87 9.81 -7.38
N TYR A 128 7.78 11.09 -7.79
CA TYR A 128 7.87 12.20 -6.84
C TYR A 128 6.63 12.27 -5.93
N PHE A 129 5.47 11.86 -6.42
CA PHE A 129 4.29 11.73 -5.59
C PHE A 129 4.49 10.66 -4.51
N ALA A 130 5.06 9.51 -4.86
CA ALA A 130 5.43 8.46 -3.90
C ALA A 130 6.46 8.96 -2.86
N ARG A 131 7.45 9.74 -3.28
CA ARG A 131 8.39 10.40 -2.37
C ARG A 131 7.67 11.33 -1.38
N ASP A 132 6.74 12.14 -1.87
CA ASP A 132 6.01 13.09 -1.03
C ASP A 132 5.07 12.36 -0.05
N VAL A 133 4.48 11.23 -0.45
CA VAL A 133 3.77 10.32 0.47
C VAL A 133 4.71 9.81 1.56
N ALA A 134 5.91 9.34 1.20
CA ALA A 134 6.90 8.90 2.17
C ALA A 134 7.30 10.02 3.16
N TYR A 135 7.39 11.27 2.69
CA TYR A 135 7.69 12.42 3.54
C TYR A 135 6.63 12.70 4.61
N THR A 136 5.36 12.37 4.38
CA THR A 136 4.32 12.55 5.41
C THR A 136 4.59 11.71 6.66
N TYR A 137 5.33 10.62 6.52
CA TYR A 137 5.75 9.75 7.61
C TYR A 137 7.16 10.05 8.09
N THR A 138 8.13 10.16 7.19
CA THR A 138 9.55 10.21 7.54
C THR A 138 9.98 11.53 8.17
N ARG A 139 9.50 12.66 7.66
CA ARG A 139 9.87 14.00 8.15
C ARG A 139 9.37 14.29 9.57
N PRO A 140 8.12 14.03 9.94
CA PRO A 140 7.65 14.29 11.30
C PRO A 140 8.41 13.51 12.37
N LEU A 141 8.87 12.29 12.07
CA LEU A 141 9.59 11.46 13.03
C LEU A 141 10.87 12.10 13.55
N GLN A 142 11.52 12.94 12.75
CA GLN A 142 12.73 13.64 13.14
C GLN A 142 12.53 14.64 14.30
N ASN A 143 11.29 15.06 14.54
CA ASN A 143 10.95 16.03 15.59
C ASN A 143 10.69 15.36 16.95
N PHE A 144 10.71 14.03 17.02
CA PHE A 144 10.35 13.31 18.24
C PHE A 144 11.54 12.55 18.80
N LYS A 145 11.53 12.41 20.14
CA LYS A 145 12.45 11.55 20.87
C LYS A 145 11.68 10.47 21.58
N ASN A 146 12.29 9.30 21.70
CA ASN A 146 11.73 8.21 22.44
C ASN A 146 11.90 8.46 23.97
N PRO A 147 11.22 7.68 24.85
CA PRO A 147 11.32 7.83 26.30
C PRO A 147 12.74 7.70 26.88
N ARG A 148 13.68 7.13 26.14
CA ARG A 148 15.08 7.00 26.52
C ARG A 148 15.96 8.16 26.04
N GLY A 149 15.36 9.19 25.42
CA GLY A 149 16.05 10.37 24.89
C GLY A 149 16.68 10.18 23.51
N GLY A 150 16.54 9.02 22.88
CA GLY A 150 17.02 8.75 21.53
C GLY A 150 16.07 9.25 20.46
N GLN A 151 16.57 9.36 19.22
CA GLN A 151 15.79 9.79 18.07
C GLN A 151 14.88 8.67 17.56
N TYR A 152 13.76 9.05 16.94
CA TYR A 152 13.07 8.18 16.01
C TYR A 152 13.78 8.23 14.65
N GLN A 153 14.06 7.05 14.11
CA GLN A 153 14.69 6.89 12.80
C GLN A 153 13.72 6.11 11.90
N ALA A 154 13.23 6.76 10.86
CA ALA A 154 12.30 6.13 9.94
C ALA A 154 12.95 4.95 9.22
N GLY A 155 12.20 3.86 9.06
CA GLY A 155 12.50 2.76 8.16
C GLY A 155 11.40 2.61 7.13
N LEU A 156 11.75 2.23 5.89
CA LEU A 156 10.78 1.90 4.84
C LEU A 156 10.97 0.45 4.42
N TYR A 157 10.57 -0.46 5.31
CA TYR A 157 10.60 -1.91 5.08
C TYR A 157 9.61 -2.63 6.03
N PRO A 158 8.96 -3.70 5.58
CA PRO A 158 7.94 -4.39 6.37
C PRO A 158 8.48 -5.61 7.13
N VAL A 159 9.69 -6.08 6.85
CA VAL A 159 10.12 -7.46 7.10
C VAL A 159 9.19 -8.43 6.36
N SER A 160 8.14 -8.94 7.01
CA SER A 160 7.09 -9.76 6.37
C SER A 160 5.66 -9.25 6.66
N ALA A 161 5.55 -8.10 7.35
CA ALA A 161 4.26 -7.59 7.81
C ALA A 161 3.31 -7.15 6.68
N ASN A 162 3.84 -6.85 5.50
CA ASN A 162 3.05 -6.50 4.31
C ASN A 162 2.06 -7.61 3.90
N VAL A 163 2.37 -8.87 4.18
CA VAL A 163 1.49 -10.00 3.86
C VAL A 163 0.31 -10.09 4.83
N PRO A 164 0.52 -10.28 6.16
CA PRO A 164 -0.60 -10.40 7.08
C PRO A 164 -1.43 -9.12 7.21
N LEU A 165 -0.81 -7.94 7.13
CA LEU A 165 -1.55 -6.68 7.17
C LEU A 165 -2.31 -6.42 5.87
N GLY A 166 -1.75 -6.78 4.72
CA GLY A 166 -2.48 -6.79 3.45
C GLY A 166 -3.67 -7.76 3.49
N GLY A 167 -3.50 -8.91 4.13
CA GLY A 167 -4.58 -9.89 4.36
C GLY A 167 -5.74 -9.36 5.20
N GLN A 168 -5.51 -8.34 6.03
CA GLN A 168 -6.52 -7.67 6.84
C GLN A 168 -7.03 -6.36 6.22
N THR A 169 -6.52 -5.98 5.07
CA THR A 169 -6.87 -4.72 4.40
C THR A 169 -7.83 -4.98 3.26
N GLY A 170 -8.94 -4.24 3.22
CA GLY A 170 -9.91 -4.23 2.12
C GLY A 170 -9.27 -3.81 0.78
N ALA A 171 -10.08 -3.73 -0.28
CA ALA A 171 -9.63 -3.22 -1.58
C ALA A 171 -9.12 -1.77 -1.47
N THR A 172 -8.15 -1.40 -2.29
CA THR A 172 -7.54 -0.06 -2.26
C THR A 172 -7.60 0.64 -3.63
N PRO A 173 -7.64 1.98 -3.67
CA PRO A 173 -7.84 2.76 -4.90
C PRO A 173 -6.75 2.62 -5.97
N ASP A 174 -5.64 1.94 -5.68
CA ASP A 174 -4.61 1.58 -6.66
C ASP A 174 -4.99 0.37 -7.53
N GLY A 175 -6.16 -0.23 -7.29
CA GLY A 175 -6.64 -1.43 -7.94
C GLY A 175 -6.26 -2.73 -7.23
N ARG A 176 -5.72 -2.66 -6.01
CA ARG A 176 -5.44 -3.85 -5.19
C ARG A 176 -6.74 -4.43 -4.65
N TYR A 177 -6.95 -5.72 -4.87
CA TYR A 177 -8.08 -6.45 -4.30
C TYR A 177 -7.91 -6.65 -2.79
N ALA A 178 -9.04 -6.76 -2.09
CA ALA A 178 -9.07 -7.11 -0.68
C ALA A 178 -8.29 -8.39 -0.38
N HIS A 179 -7.68 -8.45 0.81
CA HIS A 179 -6.95 -9.60 1.35
C HIS A 179 -5.69 -10.01 0.57
N THR A 180 -5.22 -9.19 -0.36
CA THR A 180 -3.93 -9.40 -1.02
C THR A 180 -2.82 -8.59 -0.33
N PRO A 181 -1.55 -9.04 -0.37
CA PRO A 181 -0.46 -8.29 0.23
C PRO A 181 -0.37 -6.85 -0.26
N VAL A 182 0.00 -5.93 0.61
CA VAL A 182 0.43 -4.58 0.22
C VAL A 182 1.89 -4.60 -0.23
N ALA A 183 2.34 -3.56 -0.92
CA ALA A 183 3.71 -3.43 -1.37
C ALA A 183 4.70 -3.48 -0.20
N ASP A 184 5.81 -4.15 -0.39
CA ASP A 184 6.86 -4.27 0.61
C ASP A 184 7.85 -3.10 0.53
N GLY A 185 8.18 -2.54 1.67
CA GLY A 185 9.18 -1.49 1.80
C GLY A 185 9.02 -0.34 0.80
N VAL A 186 10.03 -0.16 -0.01
CA VAL A 186 10.05 0.84 -1.11
C VAL A 186 9.81 0.22 -2.48
N SER A 187 9.49 -1.07 -2.55
CA SER A 187 9.21 -1.76 -3.81
C SER A 187 7.91 -1.26 -4.45
N PRO A 188 7.80 -1.26 -5.76
CA PRO A 188 6.53 -1.11 -6.46
C PRO A 188 5.50 -2.15 -6.02
N SER A 189 4.22 -1.86 -6.20
CA SER A 189 3.17 -2.86 -6.01
C SER A 189 3.38 -4.05 -6.97
N ALA A 190 3.15 -5.27 -6.47
CA ALA A 190 3.45 -6.50 -7.20
C ALA A 190 2.82 -6.52 -8.61
N GLY A 191 3.67 -6.71 -9.62
CA GLY A 191 3.27 -6.77 -11.03
C GLY A 191 2.90 -5.42 -11.67
N LYS A 192 3.19 -4.29 -11.00
CA LYS A 192 2.92 -2.95 -11.54
C LYS A 192 4.15 -2.28 -12.17
N ASP A 193 5.34 -2.80 -11.96
CA ASP A 193 6.63 -2.37 -12.51
C ASP A 193 6.87 -2.96 -13.91
N VAL A 194 6.01 -2.58 -14.85
CA VAL A 194 5.97 -3.18 -16.20
C VAL A 194 7.08 -2.69 -17.15
N ASN A 195 7.76 -1.59 -16.81
CA ASN A 195 8.85 -1.02 -17.63
C ASN A 195 10.23 -1.63 -17.33
N GLY A 196 10.24 -2.71 -16.54
CA GLY A 196 11.45 -3.49 -16.26
C GLY A 196 12.26 -2.99 -15.06
N PRO A 197 13.30 -3.77 -14.68
CA PRO A 197 14.00 -3.58 -13.41
C PRO A 197 14.78 -2.26 -13.32
N THR A 198 15.25 -1.72 -14.44
CA THR A 198 15.96 -0.44 -14.46
C THR A 198 15.01 0.71 -14.14
N ALA A 199 13.80 0.70 -14.71
CA ALA A 199 12.78 1.69 -14.42
C ALA A 199 12.34 1.61 -12.95
N ALA A 200 12.12 0.40 -12.43
CA ALA A 200 11.81 0.19 -11.02
C ALA A 200 12.93 0.73 -10.10
N ALA A 201 14.18 0.44 -10.40
CA ALA A 201 15.33 0.96 -9.66
C ALA A 201 15.41 2.49 -9.71
N SER A 202 15.17 3.10 -10.88
CA SER A 202 15.16 4.57 -11.04
C SER A 202 14.03 5.22 -10.23
N SER A 203 12.83 4.63 -10.23
CA SER A 203 11.70 5.12 -9.42
C SER A 203 12.02 5.06 -7.94
N VAL A 204 12.52 3.92 -7.46
CA VAL A 204 12.87 3.73 -6.04
C VAL A 204 13.99 4.67 -5.62
N ALA A 205 15.01 4.88 -6.46
CA ALA A 205 16.12 5.79 -6.16
C ALA A 205 15.69 7.26 -6.03
N LYS A 206 14.51 7.66 -6.57
CA LYS A 206 13.96 9.02 -6.38
C LYS A 206 13.36 9.25 -5.00
N LEU A 207 13.12 8.20 -4.22
CA LEU A 207 12.76 8.35 -2.81
C LEU A 207 13.97 8.90 -2.05
N ASP A 208 13.73 9.70 -1.01
CA ASP A 208 14.80 10.24 -0.18
C ASP A 208 15.30 9.19 0.81
N HIS A 209 16.29 8.41 0.39
CA HIS A 209 16.88 7.37 1.23
C HIS A 209 17.68 7.91 2.41
N PHE A 210 18.18 9.17 2.35
CA PHE A 210 18.97 9.76 3.43
C PHE A 210 18.14 10.03 4.68
N ILE A 211 16.86 10.41 4.52
CA ILE A 211 15.98 10.66 5.65
C ILE A 211 15.53 9.36 6.33
N VAL A 212 15.67 8.21 5.63
CA VAL A 212 15.26 6.89 6.11
C VAL A 212 16.44 6.17 6.75
N SER A 213 16.96 6.77 7.82
CA SER A 213 18.21 6.34 8.46
C SER A 213 18.14 4.96 9.15
N ASN A 214 16.92 4.41 9.38
CA ASN A 214 16.75 3.03 9.82
C ASN A 214 16.73 2.01 8.67
N GLY A 215 16.84 2.49 7.43
CA GLY A 215 16.99 1.66 6.23
C GLY A 215 15.73 1.56 5.37
N THR A 216 15.96 1.08 4.17
CA THR A 216 14.92 0.76 3.18
C THR A 216 15.07 -0.69 2.74
N LEU A 217 14.06 -1.23 2.08
CA LEU A 217 14.15 -2.54 1.45
C LEU A 217 13.50 -2.46 0.07
N PHE A 218 14.30 -2.72 -0.96
CA PHE A 218 13.87 -2.87 -2.33
C PHE A 218 14.10 -4.30 -2.80
N ASN A 219 13.04 -5.08 -2.90
CA ASN A 219 13.11 -6.47 -3.36
C ASN A 219 12.98 -6.54 -4.88
N GLN A 220 13.97 -7.17 -5.50
CA GLN A 220 13.95 -7.48 -6.93
C GLN A 220 14.09 -8.99 -7.16
N LYS A 221 13.22 -9.55 -7.97
CA LYS A 221 13.23 -10.98 -8.27
C LYS A 221 13.55 -11.19 -9.74
N PHE A 222 14.63 -11.90 -10.02
CA PHE A 222 15.05 -12.23 -11.38
C PHE A 222 14.85 -13.71 -11.67
N HIS A 223 14.36 -14.01 -12.87
CA HIS A 223 14.41 -15.38 -13.36
C HIS A 223 15.88 -15.78 -13.64
N PRO A 224 16.33 -17.00 -13.29
CA PRO A 224 17.72 -17.40 -13.48
C PRO A 224 18.27 -17.21 -14.89
N SER A 225 17.43 -17.38 -15.92
CA SER A 225 17.83 -17.16 -17.31
C SER A 225 18.24 -15.72 -17.64
N ALA A 226 17.70 -14.73 -16.92
CA ALA A 226 18.05 -13.32 -17.10
C ALA A 226 19.47 -13.00 -16.61
N LEU A 227 20.00 -13.81 -15.72
CA LEU A 227 21.34 -13.66 -15.12
C LEU A 227 22.34 -14.65 -15.71
N SER A 228 21.94 -15.44 -16.72
CA SER A 228 22.80 -16.47 -17.28
C SER A 228 23.86 -15.89 -18.21
N GLY A 229 25.05 -16.52 -18.18
CA GLY A 229 26.17 -16.13 -19.01
C GLY A 229 26.79 -14.78 -18.62
N ARG A 230 27.80 -14.37 -19.38
CA ARG A 230 28.54 -13.12 -19.12
C ARG A 230 27.66 -11.89 -19.33
N GLU A 231 26.88 -11.88 -20.39
CA GLU A 231 26.00 -10.74 -20.71
C GLU A 231 24.93 -10.49 -19.62
N GLY A 232 24.29 -11.55 -19.09
CA GLY A 232 23.33 -11.45 -18.01
C GLY A 232 23.96 -10.87 -16.74
N LEU A 233 25.17 -11.31 -16.40
CA LEU A 233 25.90 -10.78 -15.25
C LEU A 233 26.33 -9.33 -15.43
N GLU A 234 26.79 -8.95 -16.63
CA GLU A 234 27.15 -7.55 -16.94
C GLU A 234 25.93 -6.61 -16.82
N LYS A 235 24.78 -7.02 -17.32
CA LYS A 235 23.50 -6.28 -17.17
C LYS A 235 23.10 -6.13 -15.69
N PHE A 236 23.25 -7.20 -14.90
CA PHE A 236 22.95 -7.16 -13.48
C PHE A 236 23.89 -6.24 -12.70
N VAL A 237 25.18 -6.27 -13.00
CA VAL A 237 26.16 -5.33 -12.41
C VAL A 237 25.84 -3.89 -12.78
N ALA A 238 25.46 -3.64 -14.03
CA ALA A 238 25.07 -2.30 -14.48
C ALA A 238 23.82 -1.79 -13.74
N LEU A 239 22.82 -2.64 -13.54
CA LEU A 239 21.61 -2.32 -12.78
C LEU A 239 21.95 -1.93 -11.33
N ILE A 240 22.74 -2.76 -10.62
CA ILE A 240 23.12 -2.51 -9.23
C ILE A 240 23.92 -1.20 -9.13
N ARG A 241 24.89 -0.97 -10.01
CA ARG A 241 25.66 0.26 -10.02
C ARG A 241 24.77 1.47 -10.26
N SER A 242 23.90 1.43 -11.27
CA SER A 242 22.98 2.51 -11.57
C SER A 242 22.09 2.86 -10.38
N TYR A 243 21.58 1.86 -9.65
CA TYR A 243 20.75 2.09 -8.47
C TYR A 243 21.52 2.81 -7.35
N PHE A 244 22.72 2.34 -7.01
CA PHE A 244 23.52 2.97 -5.95
C PHE A 244 24.12 4.32 -6.36
N ASP A 245 24.48 4.51 -7.63
CA ASP A 245 24.92 5.81 -8.15
C ASP A 245 23.81 6.87 -8.04
N GLN A 246 22.55 6.46 -8.17
CA GLN A 246 21.36 7.30 -7.95
C GLN A 246 21.01 7.47 -6.46
N LYS A 247 21.83 7.01 -5.52
CA LYS A 247 21.65 7.11 -4.09
C LYS A 247 20.55 6.18 -3.51
N GLY A 248 20.18 5.14 -4.21
CA GLY A 248 19.36 4.07 -3.64
C GLY A 248 20.08 3.36 -2.48
N MET A 249 19.32 2.78 -1.56
CA MET A 249 19.83 1.99 -0.43
C MET A 249 19.14 0.62 -0.38
N HIS A 250 19.86 -0.40 0.06
CA HIS A 250 19.37 -1.76 0.31
C HIS A 250 18.50 -2.35 -0.84
N MET A 251 19.19 -2.90 -1.81
CA MET A 251 18.60 -3.67 -2.90
C MET A 251 18.77 -5.17 -2.66
#